data_b2a14043499e2f6cd3656d92ddba85e2
#
_entry.id   b2a14043499e2f6cd3656d92ddba85e2
#
_cell.length_a   1.000
_cell.length_b   1.000
_cell.length_c   1.000
_cell.angle_alpha   90.00
_cell.angle_beta   90.00
_cell.angle_gamma   90.00
#
_symmetry.space_group_name_H-M   'P 1'
#
loop_
_entity.id
_entity.type
_entity.pdbx_description
1 polymer ?
#
loop_
_entity_poly.entity_id
_entity_poly.type
_entity_poly.pdbx_seq_one_letter_code
_entity_poly.pdbx_strand_id
1 'polypeptide(L)'
;MYNKLYLFIGLFILLVSLISCAKKESESNTSSPSIFKAVGYSGTILSSPDGITWTSSTWDSQNYGTSKNLSGITYGNSTYVAVGWYSTIISSSDGNTWTERNSGKSWDLSGVTYGNSTFVVVGWKGTIFTSSDGTSWEKMTSGTTRYLNGVAYGNGTFVVVGSLDTLGNATILTSSDGSSWDNRTS
;
A
#
# COMPACT_ATOMS: atom_id res chain seq x y z
N MET A 1 20.14 37.73 33.38
CA MET A 1 19.01 37.98 32.46
C MET A 1 19.14 36.95 31.33
N TYR A 2 18.55 35.75 31.53
CA TYR A 2 18.64 34.66 30.56
C TYR A 2 17.46 34.73 29.60
N ASN A 3 17.73 35.14 28.37
CA ASN A 3 16.78 34.98 27.26
C ASN A 3 16.59 33.52 26.94
N LYS A 4 15.46 32.97 27.37
CA LYS A 4 15.00 31.69 26.87
C LYS A 4 14.50 31.90 25.43
N LEU A 5 15.38 31.60 24.46
CA LEU A 5 15.00 31.38 23.08
C LEU A 5 14.16 30.11 23.07
N TYR A 6 12.84 30.25 23.15
CA TYR A 6 11.94 29.16 22.80
C TYR A 6 12.07 28.95 21.29
N LEU A 7 12.97 28.06 20.95
CA LEU A 7 12.94 27.43 19.64
C LEU A 7 11.59 26.69 19.58
N PHE A 8 10.59 27.32 18.99
CA PHE A 8 9.44 26.63 18.44
C PHE A 8 9.99 25.74 17.30
N ILE A 9 10.61 24.63 17.70
CA ILE A 9 10.57 23.45 16.88
C ILE A 9 9.09 23.11 16.90
N GLY A 10 8.36 23.67 15.95
CA GLY A 10 7.11 23.11 15.51
C GLY A 10 7.45 21.68 15.18
N LEU A 11 7.24 20.81 16.15
CA LEU A 11 7.14 19.37 15.96
C LEU A 11 5.90 19.21 15.08
N PHE A 12 6.07 19.52 13.81
CA PHE A 12 5.34 18.92 12.76
C PHE A 12 5.77 17.44 12.86
N ILE A 13 5.25 16.77 13.88
CA ILE A 13 5.06 15.35 13.80
C ILE A 13 4.07 15.23 12.66
N LEU A 14 4.62 15.30 11.44
CA LEU A 14 4.05 14.58 10.33
C LEU A 14 3.96 13.16 10.88
N LEU A 15 2.79 12.79 11.40
CA LEU A 15 2.45 11.41 11.64
C LEU A 15 2.36 10.78 10.24
N VAL A 16 3.48 10.73 9.56
CA VAL A 16 3.72 9.79 8.50
C VAL A 16 3.83 8.46 9.25
N SER A 17 2.68 7.91 9.58
CA SER A 17 2.65 6.48 9.81
C SER A 17 3.13 5.90 8.48
N LEU A 18 4.41 5.53 8.42
CA LEU A 18 4.98 4.76 7.32
C LEU A 18 4.23 3.44 7.30
N ILE A 19 3.11 3.41 6.59
CA ILE A 19 2.21 2.28 6.60
C ILE A 19 2.76 1.21 5.67
N SER A 20 3.63 1.60 4.72
CA SER A 20 4.21 0.65 3.78
C SER A 20 5.47 1.22 3.11
N CYS A 21 6.44 0.36 2.89
CA CYS A 21 7.66 0.63 2.15
C CYS A 21 7.88 -0.47 1.10
N ALA A 22 8.16 -0.10 -0.12
CA ALA A 22 8.54 -1.01 -1.19
C ALA A 22 9.98 -0.73 -1.63
N LYS A 23 10.72 -1.79 -1.91
CA LYS A 23 12.06 -1.73 -2.48
C LYS A 23 12.03 -2.35 -3.87
N LYS A 24 12.60 -1.65 -4.85
CA LYS A 24 12.94 -2.21 -6.14
C LYS A 24 14.31 -2.88 -6.02
N GLU A 25 14.40 -4.18 -6.19
CA GLU A 25 15.68 -4.87 -6.33
C GLU A 25 16.22 -4.69 -7.74
N SER A 26 17.50 -4.37 -7.88
CA SER A 26 18.14 -4.28 -9.19
C SER A 26 18.43 -5.69 -9.70
N GLU A 27 17.84 -6.09 -10.80
CA GLU A 27 18.33 -7.22 -11.56
C GLU A 27 19.70 -6.86 -12.16
N SER A 28 20.65 -7.76 -12.00
CA SER A 28 22.09 -7.68 -12.27
C SER A 28 22.56 -6.74 -13.40
N ASN A 29 23.59 -5.95 -13.10
CA ASN A 29 24.61 -5.33 -14.00
C ASN A 29 24.35 -4.00 -14.68
N THR A 30 23.39 -3.18 -14.27
CA THR A 30 23.48 -1.73 -14.47
C THR A 30 23.11 -1.03 -13.17
N SER A 31 23.92 -0.09 -12.72
CA SER A 31 23.80 0.60 -11.43
C SER A 31 22.62 1.57 -11.37
N SER A 32 21.40 1.09 -11.51
CA SER A 32 20.23 1.81 -11.07
C SER A 32 20.13 1.63 -9.55
N PRO A 33 20.23 2.68 -8.74
CA PRO A 33 20.15 2.54 -7.30
C PRO A 33 18.81 1.93 -6.93
N SER A 34 18.82 0.93 -6.03
CA SER A 34 17.61 0.43 -5.39
C SER A 34 16.88 1.63 -4.79
N ILE A 35 15.65 1.89 -5.21
CA ILE A 35 14.88 3.03 -4.72
C ILE A 35 13.83 2.53 -3.74
N PHE A 36 13.95 2.98 -2.49
CA PHE A 36 12.90 2.81 -1.51
C PHE A 36 11.79 3.82 -1.77
N LYS A 37 10.55 3.37 -1.68
CA LYS A 37 9.37 4.21 -1.73
C LYS A 37 8.54 4.00 -0.47
N ALA A 38 8.03 5.09 0.10
CA ALA A 38 7.09 5.06 1.21
C ALA A 38 5.93 5.99 0.91
N VAL A 39 4.76 5.67 1.45
CA VAL A 39 3.53 6.43 1.22
C VAL A 39 2.86 6.80 2.53
N GLY A 40 2.02 7.83 2.51
CA GLY A 40 1.36 8.33 3.71
C GLY A 40 0.15 9.22 3.43
N TYR A 41 -0.20 10.02 4.45
CA TYR A 41 -1.34 10.93 4.40
C TYR A 41 -1.18 11.98 3.31
N SER A 42 -2.32 12.51 2.88
CA SER A 42 -2.38 13.60 1.90
C SER A 42 -1.61 13.30 0.59
N GLY A 43 -1.65 12.04 0.13
CA GLY A 43 -0.99 11.63 -1.10
C GLY A 43 0.55 11.69 -1.05
N THR A 44 1.13 11.77 0.16
CA THR A 44 2.60 11.82 0.31
C THR A 44 3.26 10.57 -0.25
N ILE A 45 4.27 10.77 -1.09
CA ILE A 45 5.15 9.72 -1.62
C ILE A 45 6.59 10.13 -1.32
N LEU A 46 7.31 9.30 -0.60
CA LEU A 46 8.71 9.48 -0.28
C LEU A 46 9.58 8.56 -1.13
N SER A 47 10.74 9.04 -1.51
CA SER A 47 11.74 8.28 -2.28
C SER A 47 13.10 8.38 -1.61
N SER A 48 13.82 7.27 -1.53
CA SER A 48 15.17 7.24 -1.00
C SER A 48 16.05 6.24 -1.76
N PRO A 49 17.28 6.59 -2.12
CA PRO A 49 18.23 5.65 -2.72
C PRO A 49 18.87 4.73 -1.66
N ASP A 50 18.94 5.16 -0.41
CA ASP A 50 19.75 4.55 0.64
C ASP A 50 18.97 4.18 1.91
N GLY A 51 17.69 4.57 1.99
CA GLY A 51 16.84 4.40 3.17
C GLY A 51 17.11 5.42 4.28
N ILE A 52 18.04 6.36 4.07
CA ILE A 52 18.47 7.37 5.05
C ILE A 52 18.04 8.76 4.60
N THR A 53 18.36 9.12 3.36
CA THR A 53 18.03 10.42 2.77
C THR A 53 16.71 10.29 1.99
N TRP A 54 15.69 11.05 2.36
CA TRP A 54 14.36 10.98 1.77
C TRP A 54 13.99 12.28 1.07
N THR A 55 13.46 12.15 -0.15
CA THR A 55 12.84 13.25 -0.88
C THR A 55 11.33 13.03 -0.93
N SER A 56 10.57 14.10 -0.73
CA SER A 56 9.12 14.07 -0.72
C SER A 56 8.55 14.57 -2.04
N SER A 57 7.54 13.88 -2.53
CA SER A 57 6.61 14.36 -3.54
C SER A 57 5.18 14.09 -3.06
N THR A 58 4.21 14.74 -3.67
CA THR A 58 2.80 14.54 -3.36
C THR A 58 2.08 14.13 -4.63
N TRP A 59 1.35 13.03 -4.57
CA TRP A 59 0.40 12.72 -5.62
C TRP A 59 -0.90 13.48 -5.36
N ASP A 60 -1.28 14.33 -6.31
CA ASP A 60 -2.52 15.09 -6.28
C ASP A 60 -3.45 14.56 -7.38
N SER A 61 -4.63 14.09 -6.98
CA SER A 61 -5.68 13.78 -7.94
C SER A 61 -6.31 15.07 -8.41
N GLN A 62 -5.95 15.55 -9.56
CA GLN A 62 -6.39 16.82 -10.18
C GLN A 62 -7.92 17.04 -10.22
N ASN A 63 -8.72 16.05 -9.86
CA ASN A 63 -10.17 16.07 -9.99
C ASN A 63 -10.97 16.10 -8.68
N TYR A 64 -10.34 16.00 -7.49
CA TYR A 64 -11.08 15.86 -6.23
C TYR A 64 -10.74 16.88 -5.15
N GLY A 65 -9.82 17.83 -5.39
CA GLY A 65 -9.55 18.96 -4.49
C GLY A 65 -8.99 18.60 -3.11
N THR A 66 -8.74 17.32 -2.85
CA THR A 66 -8.12 16.83 -1.62
C THR A 66 -7.24 15.63 -1.95
N SER A 67 -5.97 15.73 -1.57
CA SER A 67 -5.04 14.60 -1.66
C SER A 67 -5.53 13.43 -0.80
N LYS A 68 -5.72 12.26 -1.41
CA LYS A 68 -6.21 11.07 -0.72
C LYS A 68 -5.08 10.43 0.09
N ASN A 69 -5.39 9.90 1.27
CA ASN A 69 -4.42 9.17 2.09
C ASN A 69 -4.02 7.86 1.41
N LEU A 70 -2.72 7.60 1.35
CA LEU A 70 -2.17 6.35 0.86
C LEU A 70 -1.80 5.46 2.05
N SER A 71 -2.20 4.19 1.99
CA SER A 71 -2.10 3.22 3.07
C SER A 71 -1.01 2.18 2.84
N GLY A 72 -0.69 1.89 1.58
CA GLY A 72 0.26 0.84 1.22
C GLY A 72 0.90 1.06 -0.13
N ILE A 73 2.12 0.54 -0.29
CA ILE A 73 2.86 0.53 -1.55
C ILE A 73 3.62 -0.78 -1.71
N THR A 74 3.69 -1.28 -2.93
CA THR A 74 4.51 -2.43 -3.31
C THR A 74 5.16 -2.22 -4.67
N TYR A 75 6.16 -3.04 -4.99
CA TYR A 75 6.78 -3.11 -6.31
C TYR A 75 6.78 -4.56 -6.80
N GLY A 76 6.41 -4.76 -8.03
CA GLY A 76 6.42 -6.04 -8.71
C GLY A 76 6.18 -5.87 -10.20
N ASN A 77 6.55 -6.83 -11.01
CA ASN A 77 6.38 -6.80 -12.47
C ASN A 77 6.72 -5.42 -13.08
N SER A 78 7.89 -4.87 -12.71
CA SER A 78 8.37 -3.54 -13.14
C SER A 78 7.43 -2.37 -12.86
N THR A 79 6.48 -2.52 -11.92
CA THR A 79 5.45 -1.53 -11.62
C THR A 79 5.38 -1.30 -10.11
N TYR A 80 5.37 -0.03 -9.70
CA TYR A 80 4.93 0.37 -8.36
C TYR A 80 3.41 0.45 -8.33
N VAL A 81 2.81 -0.05 -7.27
CA VAL A 81 1.38 0.10 -6.98
C VAL A 81 1.22 0.65 -5.57
N ALA A 82 0.49 1.74 -5.44
CA ALA A 82 0.10 2.29 -4.14
C ALA A 82 -1.42 2.34 -4.02
N VAL A 83 -1.92 2.10 -2.81
CA VAL A 83 -3.34 2.03 -2.50
C VAL A 83 -3.69 2.90 -1.31
N GLY A 84 -4.96 3.28 -1.19
CA GLY A 84 -5.39 4.13 -0.09
C GLY A 84 -6.89 4.31 0.04
N TRP A 85 -7.28 5.39 0.70
CA TRP A 85 -8.66 5.70 1.01
C TRP A 85 -9.47 5.99 -0.26
N TYR A 86 -10.78 5.82 -0.17
CA TYR A 86 -11.73 6.00 -1.28
C TYR A 86 -11.40 5.15 -2.51
N SER A 87 -10.99 3.90 -2.29
CA SER A 87 -10.59 2.95 -3.35
C SER A 87 -9.46 3.43 -4.24
N THR A 88 -8.62 4.32 -3.72
CA THR A 88 -7.48 4.81 -4.49
C THR A 88 -6.52 3.68 -4.80
N ILE A 89 -6.27 3.47 -6.08
CA ILE A 89 -5.16 2.67 -6.61
C ILE A 89 -4.43 3.53 -7.61
N ILE A 90 -3.15 3.71 -7.42
CA ILE A 90 -2.25 4.40 -8.35
C ILE A 90 -1.10 3.49 -8.73
N SER A 91 -0.66 3.56 -9.97
CA SER A 91 0.50 2.81 -10.43
C SER A 91 1.50 3.68 -11.18
N SER A 92 2.76 3.25 -11.17
CA SER A 92 3.87 3.95 -11.80
C SER A 92 4.95 2.96 -12.23
N SER A 93 5.53 3.13 -13.41
CA SER A 93 6.67 2.35 -13.88
C SER A 93 8.03 2.93 -13.44
N ASP A 94 8.06 4.24 -13.15
CA ASP A 94 9.27 5.00 -12.79
C ASP A 94 9.30 5.42 -11.31
N GLY A 95 8.16 5.29 -10.61
CA GLY A 95 7.98 5.70 -9.22
C GLY A 95 7.90 7.22 -9.02
N ASN A 96 7.79 8.01 -10.11
CA ASN A 96 7.68 9.46 -10.08
C ASN A 96 6.39 9.96 -10.74
N THR A 97 6.03 9.35 -11.87
CA THR A 97 4.79 9.66 -12.60
C THR A 97 3.75 8.62 -12.24
N TRP A 98 2.67 9.06 -11.62
CA TRP A 98 1.62 8.17 -11.11
C TRP A 98 0.32 8.32 -11.88
N THR A 99 -0.32 7.21 -12.18
CA THR A 99 -1.60 7.17 -12.87
C THR A 99 -2.64 6.49 -11.98
N GLU A 100 -3.79 7.15 -11.80
CA GLU A 100 -4.92 6.56 -11.05
C GLU A 100 -5.54 5.41 -11.85
N ARG A 101 -5.87 4.32 -11.13
CA ARG A 101 -6.50 3.12 -11.67
C ARG A 101 -7.90 2.98 -11.10
N ASN A 102 -8.84 2.56 -11.93
CA ASN A 102 -10.22 2.42 -11.51
C ASN A 102 -10.43 1.07 -10.81
N SER A 103 -10.78 1.10 -9.53
CA SER A 103 -11.19 -0.08 -8.76
C SER A 103 -12.71 -0.28 -8.71
N GLY A 104 -13.48 0.67 -9.21
CA GLY A 104 -14.93 0.59 -9.38
C GLY A 104 -15.79 0.68 -8.12
N LYS A 105 -15.24 0.87 -6.91
CA LYS A 105 -16.00 0.94 -5.64
C LYS A 105 -15.33 1.80 -4.58
N SER A 106 -16.12 2.35 -3.65
CA SER A 106 -15.74 3.40 -2.71
C SER A 106 -15.38 2.88 -1.31
N TRP A 107 -14.53 1.87 -1.20
CA TRP A 107 -14.08 1.37 0.11
C TRP A 107 -12.59 1.64 0.30
N ASP A 108 -12.21 2.00 1.54
CA ASP A 108 -10.82 2.23 1.88
C ASP A 108 -9.99 0.95 1.71
N LEU A 109 -8.85 1.10 1.04
CA LEU A 109 -7.86 0.05 0.83
C LEU A 109 -6.75 0.23 1.86
N SER A 110 -6.37 -0.87 2.51
CA SER A 110 -5.47 -0.87 3.66
C SER A 110 -4.08 -1.41 3.36
N GLY A 111 -3.97 -2.31 2.40
CA GLY A 111 -2.69 -2.94 2.08
C GLY A 111 -2.60 -3.47 0.67
N VAL A 112 -1.38 -3.60 0.18
CA VAL A 112 -1.04 -4.18 -1.12
C VAL A 112 0.25 -4.98 -1.02
N THR A 113 0.31 -6.11 -1.71
CA THR A 113 1.53 -6.92 -1.87
C THR A 113 1.64 -7.45 -3.29
N TYR A 114 2.83 -7.90 -3.66
CA TYR A 114 3.08 -8.61 -4.91
C TYR A 114 3.75 -9.94 -4.63
N GLY A 115 3.28 -10.98 -5.27
CA GLY A 115 3.86 -12.31 -5.20
C GLY A 115 3.22 -13.22 -6.25
N ASN A 116 3.87 -14.31 -6.61
CA ASN A 116 3.39 -15.26 -7.61
C ASN A 116 2.81 -14.58 -8.87
N SER A 117 3.54 -13.57 -9.40
CA SER A 117 3.15 -12.76 -10.57
C SER A 117 1.80 -12.02 -10.43
N THR A 118 1.32 -11.82 -9.19
CA THR A 118 0.01 -11.22 -8.90
C THR A 118 0.14 -10.13 -7.84
N PHE A 119 -0.44 -8.98 -8.09
CA PHE A 119 -0.72 -7.97 -7.07
C PHE A 119 -2.00 -8.35 -6.32
N VAL A 120 -1.97 -8.24 -5.01
CA VAL A 120 -3.14 -8.44 -4.15
C VAL A 120 -3.33 -7.20 -3.29
N VAL A 121 -4.52 -6.62 -3.34
CA VAL A 121 -4.96 -5.46 -2.57
C VAL A 121 -6.07 -5.88 -1.64
N VAL A 122 -6.03 -5.41 -0.39
CA VAL A 122 -7.07 -5.68 0.61
C VAL A 122 -7.58 -4.40 1.24
N GLY A 123 -8.80 -4.47 1.82
CA GLY A 123 -9.40 -3.30 2.43
C GLY A 123 -10.72 -3.57 3.16
N TRP A 124 -11.51 -2.52 3.28
CA TRP A 124 -12.74 -2.53 4.05
C TRP A 124 -13.81 -3.46 3.46
N LYS A 125 -14.69 -3.98 4.32
CA LYS A 125 -15.80 -4.90 3.99
C LYS A 125 -15.35 -6.14 3.21
N GLY A 126 -14.21 -6.73 3.59
CA GLY A 126 -13.70 -7.93 2.96
C GLY A 126 -13.25 -7.71 1.51
N THR A 127 -12.93 -6.47 1.16
CA THR A 127 -12.50 -6.15 -0.20
C THR A 127 -11.15 -6.80 -0.50
N ILE A 128 -11.09 -7.53 -1.60
CA ILE A 128 -9.87 -8.04 -2.22
C ILE A 128 -9.92 -7.71 -3.70
N PHE A 129 -8.87 -7.12 -4.22
CA PHE A 129 -8.63 -6.98 -5.67
C PHE A 129 -7.32 -7.64 -6.05
N THR A 130 -7.26 -8.16 -7.27
CA THR A 130 -6.04 -8.72 -7.87
C THR A 130 -5.76 -8.12 -9.22
N SER A 131 -4.49 -8.13 -9.60
CA SER A 131 -4.01 -7.67 -10.89
C SER A 131 -2.70 -8.37 -11.25
N SER A 132 -2.49 -8.74 -12.50
CA SER A 132 -1.21 -9.26 -12.99
C SER A 132 -0.25 -8.14 -13.43
N ASP A 133 -0.79 -6.97 -13.80
CA ASP A 133 -0.05 -5.87 -14.43
C ASP A 133 -0.02 -4.56 -13.61
N GLY A 134 -0.80 -4.50 -12.50
CA GLY A 134 -0.95 -3.29 -11.68
C GLY A 134 -1.82 -2.20 -12.34
N THR A 135 -2.46 -2.49 -13.47
CA THR A 135 -3.29 -1.52 -14.21
C THR A 135 -4.74 -1.93 -14.32
N SER A 136 -5.01 -3.20 -14.55
CA SER A 136 -6.35 -3.79 -14.64
C SER A 136 -6.64 -4.59 -13.39
N TRP A 137 -7.77 -4.33 -12.72
CA TRP A 137 -8.08 -4.89 -11.42
C TRP A 137 -9.37 -5.69 -11.43
N GLU A 138 -9.32 -6.88 -10.85
CA GLU A 138 -10.47 -7.77 -10.67
C GLU A 138 -10.81 -7.91 -9.19
N LYS A 139 -12.11 -7.92 -8.88
CA LYS A 139 -12.59 -8.12 -7.51
C LYS A 139 -12.72 -9.59 -7.19
N MET A 140 -12.11 -10.03 -6.09
CA MET A 140 -12.19 -11.39 -5.59
C MET A 140 -13.20 -11.53 -4.47
N THR A 141 -13.73 -12.74 -4.28
CA THR A 141 -14.59 -13.10 -3.14
C THR A 141 -13.73 -13.54 -1.97
N SER A 142 -13.74 -12.75 -0.90
CA SER A 142 -12.97 -13.06 0.32
C SER A 142 -13.67 -14.03 1.29
N GLY A 143 -14.96 -14.25 1.12
CA GLY A 143 -15.79 -15.04 2.06
C GLY A 143 -16.10 -14.31 3.37
N THR A 144 -15.72 -13.04 3.54
CA THR A 144 -15.95 -12.26 4.75
C THR A 144 -16.42 -10.84 4.43
N THR A 145 -17.09 -10.19 5.39
CA THR A 145 -17.38 -8.75 5.35
C THR A 145 -16.54 -7.96 6.34
N ARG A 146 -15.55 -8.60 6.97
CA ARG A 146 -14.67 -7.99 7.97
C ARG A 146 -13.70 -7.03 7.29
N TYR A 147 -13.19 -6.09 8.10
CA TYR A 147 -12.11 -5.21 7.66
C TYR A 147 -10.82 -6.02 7.51
N LEU A 148 -10.23 -6.01 6.33
CA LEU A 148 -8.93 -6.64 6.05
C LEU A 148 -7.84 -5.57 6.19
N ASN A 149 -6.97 -5.74 7.18
CA ASN A 149 -6.02 -4.71 7.61
C ASN A 149 -4.69 -4.76 6.85
N GLY A 150 -4.28 -5.95 6.45
CA GLY A 150 -2.99 -6.13 5.78
C GLY A 150 -2.89 -7.43 5.02
N VAL A 151 -1.98 -7.47 4.06
CA VAL A 151 -1.65 -8.63 3.24
C VAL A 151 -0.14 -8.73 3.08
N ALA A 152 0.36 -9.95 3.11
CA ALA A 152 1.76 -10.29 2.83
C ALA A 152 1.83 -11.52 1.92
N TYR A 153 2.97 -11.67 1.22
CA TYR A 153 3.28 -12.87 0.45
C TYR A 153 4.60 -13.45 0.92
N GLY A 154 4.64 -14.74 1.10
CA GLY A 154 5.84 -15.47 1.46
C GLY A 154 5.64 -16.96 1.32
N ASN A 155 6.71 -17.67 0.98
CA ASN A 155 6.71 -19.12 0.85
C ASN A 155 5.55 -19.68 -0.02
N GLY A 156 5.28 -19.02 -1.16
CA GLY A 156 4.23 -19.45 -2.11
C GLY A 156 2.80 -19.14 -1.67
N THR A 157 2.60 -18.37 -0.59
CA THR A 157 1.28 -18.15 0.00
C THR A 157 1.04 -16.66 0.29
N PHE A 158 -0.12 -16.16 -0.11
CA PHE A 158 -0.66 -14.90 0.40
C PHE A 158 -1.32 -15.12 1.73
N VAL A 159 -1.05 -14.25 2.68
CA VAL A 159 -1.70 -14.22 4.00
C VAL A 159 -2.33 -12.86 4.21
N VAL A 160 -3.61 -12.84 4.49
CA VAL A 160 -4.39 -11.63 4.82
C VAL A 160 -4.79 -11.71 6.28
N VAL A 161 -4.66 -10.58 6.98
CA VAL A 161 -5.14 -10.42 8.34
C VAL A 161 -6.18 -9.32 8.41
N GLY A 162 -7.18 -9.50 9.27
CA GLY A 162 -8.29 -8.56 9.41
C GLY A 162 -8.78 -8.42 10.83
N SER A 163 -9.89 -7.68 10.97
CA SER A 163 -10.52 -7.42 12.25
C SER A 163 -11.06 -8.68 12.90
N LEU A 164 -11.22 -8.62 14.22
CA LEU A 164 -11.83 -9.70 15.00
C LEU A 164 -13.30 -9.93 14.60
N ASP A 165 -13.74 -11.17 14.76
CA ASP A 165 -15.14 -11.52 14.68
C ASP A 165 -15.87 -11.16 16.00
N THR A 166 -17.19 -11.44 16.06
CA THR A 166 -18.00 -11.18 17.25
C THR A 166 -17.65 -12.06 18.44
N LEU A 167 -16.88 -13.11 18.22
CA LEU A 167 -16.39 -14.04 19.23
C LEU A 167 -14.97 -13.73 19.68
N GLY A 168 -14.32 -12.72 19.07
CA GLY A 168 -12.94 -12.33 19.37
C GLY A 168 -11.88 -13.06 18.54
N ASN A 169 -12.24 -13.88 17.55
CA ASN A 169 -11.29 -14.57 16.68
C ASN A 169 -10.78 -13.63 15.59
N ALA A 170 -9.49 -13.68 15.30
CA ALA A 170 -8.90 -12.90 14.21
C ALA A 170 -9.34 -13.43 12.84
N THR A 171 -9.61 -12.52 11.91
CA THR A 171 -9.79 -12.89 10.50
C THR A 171 -8.43 -13.17 9.89
N ILE A 172 -8.22 -14.39 9.42
CA ILE A 172 -7.02 -14.80 8.69
C ILE A 172 -7.46 -15.51 7.42
N LEU A 173 -7.04 -15.00 6.26
CA LEU A 173 -7.29 -15.65 4.97
C LEU A 173 -5.96 -16.04 4.34
N THR A 174 -5.94 -17.16 3.64
CA THR A 174 -4.78 -17.60 2.87
C THR A 174 -5.16 -17.95 1.43
N SER A 175 -4.22 -17.73 0.53
CA SER A 175 -4.37 -18.07 -0.89
C SER A 175 -3.01 -18.40 -1.50
N SER A 176 -2.94 -19.37 -2.41
CA SER A 176 -1.73 -19.65 -3.18
C SER A 176 -1.64 -18.80 -4.46
N ASP A 177 -2.78 -18.35 -4.97
CA ASP A 177 -2.91 -17.73 -6.30
C ASP A 177 -3.48 -16.29 -6.26
N GLY A 178 -4.00 -15.85 -5.09
CA GLY A 178 -4.67 -14.56 -4.92
C GLY A 178 -6.14 -14.56 -5.38
N SER A 179 -6.65 -15.61 -5.99
CA SER A 179 -8.01 -15.68 -6.53
C SER A 179 -8.98 -16.44 -5.61
N SER A 180 -8.54 -17.53 -5.03
CA SER A 180 -9.32 -18.36 -4.10
C SER A 180 -8.79 -18.20 -2.69
N TRP A 181 -9.67 -17.95 -1.74
CA TRP A 181 -9.32 -17.61 -0.37
C TRP A 181 -9.93 -18.55 0.66
N ASP A 182 -9.08 -19.14 1.48
CA ASP A 182 -9.47 -19.99 2.59
C ASP A 182 -9.45 -19.21 3.90
N ASN A 183 -10.52 -19.32 4.69
CA ASN A 183 -10.55 -18.79 6.04
C ASN A 183 -9.78 -19.74 6.98
N ARG A 184 -8.91 -19.19 7.81
CA ARG A 184 -8.17 -19.90 8.86
C ARG A 184 -8.70 -19.46 10.21
N THR A 185 -8.93 -20.41 11.07
CA THR A 185 -9.29 -20.14 12.47
C THR A 185 -8.01 -19.85 13.27
N SER A 186 -8.06 -18.83 14.11
CA SER A 186 -7.02 -18.55 15.12
C SER A 186 -7.36 -19.24 16.41
#